data_00480d15101b6e84cea51d6a722bcca8
#
_entry.id   00480d15101b6e84cea51d6a722bcca8
#
_cell.length_a   1.000
_cell.length_b   1.000
_cell.length_c   1.000
_cell.angle_alpha   90.00
_cell.angle_beta   90.00
_cell.angle_gamma   90.00
#
_symmetry.space_group_name_H-M   'P 1'
#
loop_
_entity.id
_entity.type
_entity.pdbx_description
1 polymer ?
#
loop_
_entity_poly.entity_id
_entity_poly.type
_entity_poly.pdbx_seq_one_letter_code
_entity_poly.pdbx_strand_id
1 'polypeptide(L)'
;MMRLFLAGTNSPTGKDLIEILRRRKIRFMAPPDKLFDPDNRTAIAKMVTDYGPTQLINLTDFISGNHSALKRAESASERCLKVNADLPATLAEVCAGLKVPMMHLSTAYVFEGDKRLAYNENDETNPRGIYGASALKGEQAVRQHTEHLIIRPGWLFGKWKRGLIKSWIRTAIKNQGVVQVTKRRFSPTYTGDLASAILAMAQQVDCGASVWGAYHYSGLESKEEIEFAELALKYAANYDESIYQLLDSLEFIERESRAPEIRNSTLSSKKIFDTFGIKQKSWRGNLQEIVKRLYGPNACYAKDTGSSGSTDDSRAGNHAA
;
A
#
# COMPACT_ATOMS: atom_id res chain seq x y z
N MET A 1 9.19 11.33 -25.54
CA MET A 1 8.80 9.92 -25.23
C MET A 1 9.02 9.69 -23.75
N MET A 2 7.96 9.29 -23.05
CA MET A 2 7.97 9.08 -21.60
C MET A 2 9.00 8.02 -21.16
N ARG A 3 9.85 8.35 -20.19
CA ARG A 3 10.83 7.48 -19.54
C ARG A 3 10.68 7.62 -18.03
N LEU A 4 10.16 6.59 -17.38
CA LEU A 4 9.85 6.62 -15.95
C LEU A 4 10.99 6.05 -15.13
N PHE A 5 11.38 6.73 -14.06
CA PHE A 5 12.22 6.16 -13.03
C PHE A 5 11.35 5.81 -11.82
N LEU A 6 11.42 4.57 -11.36
CA LEU A 6 10.56 4.04 -10.30
C LEU A 6 11.39 3.66 -9.08
N ALA A 7 11.09 4.24 -7.92
CA ALA A 7 11.59 3.83 -6.62
C ALA A 7 10.50 3.07 -5.84
N GLY A 8 10.87 2.07 -5.03
CA GLY A 8 9.93 1.32 -4.19
C GLY A 8 9.07 0.30 -4.95
N THR A 9 9.61 -0.31 -5.98
CA THR A 9 8.87 -1.21 -6.87
C THR A 9 8.57 -2.60 -6.28
N ASN A 10 9.17 -2.96 -5.15
CA ASN A 10 8.80 -4.16 -4.39
C ASN A 10 7.47 -3.97 -3.62
N SER A 11 6.99 -2.72 -3.49
CA SER A 11 5.67 -2.46 -2.91
C SER A 11 4.55 -3.10 -3.76
N PRO A 12 3.39 -3.44 -3.15
CA PRO A 12 2.25 -4.00 -3.88
C PRO A 12 1.83 -3.15 -5.08
N THR A 13 1.73 -1.84 -4.90
CA THR A 13 1.40 -0.89 -5.98
C THR A 13 2.51 -0.83 -7.05
N GLY A 14 3.78 -0.88 -6.64
CA GLY A 14 4.92 -0.90 -7.56
C GLY A 14 4.93 -2.13 -8.47
N LYS A 15 4.64 -3.31 -7.92
CA LYS A 15 4.51 -4.55 -8.70
C LYS A 15 3.38 -4.47 -9.72
N ASP A 16 2.22 -3.94 -9.32
CA ASP A 16 1.09 -3.75 -10.25
C ASP A 16 1.42 -2.72 -11.33
N LEU A 17 2.12 -1.63 -10.97
CA LEU A 17 2.56 -0.62 -11.93
C LEU A 17 3.54 -1.20 -12.96
N ILE A 18 4.55 -1.96 -12.53
CA ILE A 18 5.49 -2.63 -13.43
C ILE A 18 4.76 -3.54 -14.43
N GLU A 19 3.78 -4.32 -14.00
CA GLU A 19 3.01 -5.17 -14.90
C GLU A 19 2.25 -4.36 -15.95
N ILE A 20 1.65 -3.23 -15.55
CA ILE A 20 0.94 -2.34 -16.47
C ILE A 20 1.92 -1.72 -17.48
N LEU A 21 3.06 -1.21 -17.01
CA LEU A 21 4.08 -0.59 -17.86
C LEU A 21 4.64 -1.56 -18.90
N ARG A 22 4.95 -2.80 -18.48
CA ARG A 22 5.42 -3.87 -19.39
C ARG A 22 4.37 -4.20 -20.45
N ARG A 23 3.11 -4.39 -20.05
CA ARG A 23 2.01 -4.67 -20.98
C ARG A 23 1.79 -3.55 -22.00
N ARG A 24 1.97 -2.28 -21.56
CA ARG A 24 1.83 -1.10 -22.41
C ARG A 24 3.12 -0.71 -23.16
N LYS A 25 4.21 -1.47 -22.97
CA LYS A 25 5.53 -1.22 -23.59
C LYS A 25 6.08 0.18 -23.29
N ILE A 26 5.78 0.71 -22.10
CA ILE A 26 6.30 2.00 -21.64
C ILE A 26 7.70 1.81 -21.09
N ARG A 27 8.63 2.69 -21.48
CA ARG A 27 10.02 2.62 -21.03
C ARG A 27 10.14 3.05 -19.57
N PHE A 28 10.76 2.22 -18.74
CA PHE A 28 11.03 2.53 -17.34
C PHE A 28 12.32 1.90 -16.84
N MET A 29 12.86 2.46 -15.77
CA MET A 29 13.89 1.88 -14.91
C MET A 29 13.31 1.66 -13.52
N ALA A 30 13.52 0.47 -12.97
CA ALA A 30 13.04 0.07 -11.64
C ALA A 30 14.16 -0.65 -10.89
N PRO A 31 15.10 0.09 -10.30
CA PRO A 31 16.19 -0.52 -9.55
C PRO A 31 15.66 -1.27 -8.31
N PRO A 32 16.36 -2.32 -7.86
CA PRO A 32 16.02 -3.02 -6.62
C PRO A 32 16.04 -2.08 -5.40
N ASP A 33 15.10 -2.24 -4.47
CA ASP A 33 14.96 -1.37 -3.28
C ASP A 33 16.25 -1.27 -2.45
N LYS A 34 17.10 -2.30 -2.45
CA LYS A 34 18.41 -2.30 -1.77
C LYS A 34 19.38 -1.23 -2.27
N LEU A 35 19.16 -0.66 -3.46
CA LEU A 35 19.95 0.42 -4.02
C LEU A 35 19.46 1.80 -3.59
N PHE A 36 18.31 1.89 -2.93
CA PHE A 36 17.76 3.11 -2.35
C PHE A 36 18.07 3.19 -0.85
N ASP A 37 19.35 3.12 -0.51
CA ASP A 37 19.78 3.39 0.86
C ASP A 37 19.74 4.90 1.11
N PRO A 38 18.88 5.40 2.02
CA PRO A 38 18.77 6.83 2.32
C PRO A 38 20.08 7.46 2.80
N ASP A 39 20.99 6.66 3.34
CA ASP A 39 22.30 7.11 3.79
C ASP A 39 23.28 7.30 2.61
N ASN A 40 22.95 6.78 1.41
CA ASN A 40 23.81 6.91 0.21
C ASN A 40 23.17 7.83 -0.86
N ARG A 41 22.94 9.09 -0.48
CA ARG A 41 22.30 10.11 -1.34
C ARG A 41 23.01 10.30 -2.69
N THR A 42 24.33 10.27 -2.69
CA THR A 42 25.14 10.46 -3.91
C THR A 42 24.92 9.33 -4.92
N ALA A 43 24.86 8.08 -4.47
CA ALA A 43 24.59 6.94 -5.36
C ALA A 43 23.19 7.00 -5.95
N ILE A 44 22.19 7.39 -5.14
CA ILE A 44 20.82 7.58 -5.60
C ILE A 44 20.76 8.68 -6.67
N ALA A 45 21.36 9.83 -6.39
CA ALA A 45 21.40 10.97 -7.33
C ALA A 45 22.07 10.57 -8.65
N LYS A 46 23.23 9.90 -8.58
CA LYS A 46 23.95 9.42 -9.78
C LYS A 46 23.08 8.46 -10.59
N MET A 47 22.44 7.48 -9.96
CA MET A 47 21.60 6.48 -10.65
C MET A 47 20.42 7.11 -11.38
N VAL A 48 19.75 8.10 -10.79
CA VAL A 48 18.64 8.83 -11.41
C VAL A 48 19.17 9.68 -12.58
N THR A 49 20.26 10.41 -12.37
CA THR A 49 20.86 11.28 -13.38
C THR A 49 21.36 10.49 -14.59
N ASP A 50 22.05 9.37 -14.37
CA ASP A 50 22.58 8.52 -15.46
C ASP A 50 21.45 7.95 -16.33
N TYR A 51 20.29 7.65 -15.75
CA TYR A 51 19.13 7.19 -16.52
C TYR A 51 18.48 8.31 -17.31
N GLY A 52 18.45 9.52 -16.81
CA GLY A 52 17.85 10.70 -17.41
C GLY A 52 16.33 10.53 -17.61
N PRO A 53 15.54 10.35 -16.56
CA PRO A 53 14.09 10.16 -16.69
C PRO A 53 13.40 11.42 -17.19
N THR A 54 12.19 11.26 -17.75
CA THR A 54 11.24 12.37 -17.97
C THR A 54 10.35 12.61 -16.77
N GLN A 55 10.19 11.61 -15.89
CA GLN A 55 9.45 11.69 -14.64
C GLN A 55 10.00 10.66 -13.65
N LEU A 56 9.92 10.96 -12.36
CA LEU A 56 10.24 10.04 -11.27
C LEU A 56 8.96 9.72 -10.47
N ILE A 57 8.74 8.44 -10.18
CA ILE A 57 7.63 7.96 -9.33
C ILE A 57 8.23 7.26 -8.12
N ASN A 58 8.00 7.82 -6.95
CA ASN A 58 8.43 7.26 -5.67
C ASN A 58 7.26 6.51 -5.00
N LEU A 59 7.40 5.20 -4.90
CA LEU A 59 6.47 4.27 -4.25
C LEU A 59 7.08 3.62 -3.01
N THR A 60 8.18 4.18 -2.49
CA THR A 60 8.81 3.67 -1.26
C THR A 60 7.89 3.92 -0.08
N ASP A 61 7.78 2.92 0.79
CA ASP A 61 6.98 2.98 2.00
C ASP A 61 7.57 2.05 3.05
N PHE A 62 7.74 2.53 4.27
CA PHE A 62 8.20 1.72 5.40
C PHE A 62 7.22 0.59 5.72
N ILE A 63 5.93 0.81 5.49
CA ILE A 63 4.86 -0.16 5.72
C ILE A 63 4.47 -0.90 4.44
N SER A 64 5.29 -1.76 3.93
CA SER A 64 4.87 -2.67 2.87
C SER A 64 4.18 -3.93 3.45
N GLY A 65 2.94 -3.80 3.95
CA GLY A 65 2.05 -4.95 3.93
C GLY A 65 1.53 -5.61 5.22
N ASN A 66 1.77 -5.18 6.47
CA ASN A 66 1.28 -5.91 7.65
C ASN A 66 0.67 -5.02 8.74
N HIS A 67 -0.35 -5.54 9.51
CA HIS A 67 -0.88 -4.90 10.73
C HIS A 67 0.19 -4.63 11.79
N SER A 68 1.21 -5.49 11.90
CA SER A 68 2.37 -5.25 12.75
C SER A 68 3.25 -4.10 12.27
N ALA A 69 2.97 -3.53 11.12
CA ALA A 69 3.80 -2.53 10.48
C ALA A 69 3.72 -1.15 11.16
N LEU A 70 2.54 -0.72 11.66
CA LEU A 70 2.44 0.49 12.47
C LEU A 70 3.25 0.34 13.78
N LYS A 71 3.08 -0.80 14.48
CA LYS A 71 3.86 -1.08 15.67
C LYS A 71 5.38 -1.12 15.38
N ARG A 72 5.77 -1.67 14.23
CA ARG A 72 7.16 -1.67 13.78
C ARG A 72 7.68 -0.27 13.48
N ALA A 73 6.85 0.64 12.95
CA ALA A 73 7.23 2.03 12.75
C ALA A 73 7.56 2.73 14.07
N GLU A 74 6.78 2.48 15.13
CA GLU A 74 7.06 3.01 16.48
C GLU A 74 8.38 2.46 17.05
N SER A 75 8.65 1.15 16.87
CA SER A 75 9.86 0.51 17.39
C SER A 75 11.12 0.75 16.56
N ALA A 76 10.99 1.19 15.30
CA ALA A 76 12.09 1.47 14.38
C ALA A 76 11.93 2.87 13.75
N SER A 77 11.69 3.86 14.60
CA SER A 77 11.35 5.24 14.23
C SER A 77 12.40 5.89 13.32
N GLU A 78 13.68 5.72 13.61
CA GLU A 78 14.78 6.25 12.80
C GLU A 78 14.72 5.70 11.35
N ARG A 79 14.59 4.38 11.22
CA ARG A 79 14.49 3.76 9.89
C ARG A 79 13.20 4.16 9.17
N CYS A 80 12.11 4.34 9.90
CA CYS A 80 10.86 4.83 9.34
C CYS A 80 11.03 6.25 8.76
N LEU A 81 11.69 7.15 9.51
CA LEU A 81 12.04 8.50 9.04
C LEU A 81 12.95 8.47 7.82
N LYS A 82 14.01 7.67 7.82
CA LYS A 82 14.92 7.54 6.67
C LYS A 82 14.17 7.13 5.39
N VAL A 83 13.25 6.15 5.48
CA VAL A 83 12.50 5.66 4.31
C VAL A 83 11.41 6.63 3.87
N ASN A 84 10.63 7.17 4.82
CA ASN A 84 9.43 7.95 4.50
C ASN A 84 9.69 9.46 4.41
N ALA A 85 10.81 9.98 4.92
CA ALA A 85 11.15 11.41 4.89
C ALA A 85 12.44 11.68 4.13
N ASP A 86 13.59 11.09 4.54
CA ASP A 86 14.90 11.45 3.99
C ASP A 86 15.06 10.98 2.53
N LEU A 87 14.57 9.79 2.20
CA LEU A 87 14.61 9.29 0.83
C LEU A 87 13.74 10.12 -0.13
N PRO A 88 12.46 10.42 0.17
CA PRO A 88 11.67 11.35 -0.63
C PRO A 88 12.32 12.73 -0.79
N ALA A 89 12.94 13.28 0.28
CA ALA A 89 13.68 14.54 0.20
C ALA A 89 14.83 14.47 -0.80
N THR A 90 15.66 13.43 -0.73
CA THR A 90 16.76 13.20 -1.68
C THR A 90 16.26 13.11 -3.12
N LEU A 91 15.18 12.36 -3.35
CA LEU A 91 14.60 12.20 -4.69
C LEU A 91 14.04 13.53 -5.22
N ALA A 92 13.39 14.34 -4.36
CA ALA A 92 12.86 15.65 -4.72
C ALA A 92 13.98 16.64 -5.10
N GLU A 93 15.07 16.66 -4.32
CA GLU A 93 16.25 17.48 -4.64
C GLU A 93 16.86 17.10 -6.01
N VAL A 94 16.98 15.80 -6.28
CA VAL A 94 17.50 15.30 -7.58
C VAL A 94 16.56 15.69 -8.72
N CYS A 95 15.24 15.53 -8.55
CA CYS A 95 14.25 15.93 -9.54
C CYS A 95 14.27 17.43 -9.81
N ALA A 96 14.41 18.26 -8.78
CA ALA A 96 14.54 19.70 -8.92
C ALA A 96 15.79 20.09 -9.72
N GLY A 97 16.95 19.46 -9.44
CA GLY A 97 18.18 19.67 -10.18
C GLY A 97 18.10 19.26 -11.65
N LEU A 98 17.38 18.19 -11.94
CA LEU A 98 17.15 17.69 -13.30
C LEU A 98 15.98 18.38 -14.03
N LYS A 99 15.16 19.17 -13.30
CA LYS A 99 13.93 19.80 -13.80
C LYS A 99 12.95 18.76 -14.36
N VAL A 100 12.74 17.69 -13.62
CA VAL A 100 11.79 16.63 -13.99
C VAL A 100 10.70 16.49 -12.93
N PRO A 101 9.44 16.27 -13.31
CA PRO A 101 8.35 16.07 -12.37
C PRO A 101 8.57 14.87 -11.46
N MET A 102 8.11 15.00 -10.21
CA MET A 102 8.13 13.92 -9.21
C MET A 102 6.73 13.58 -8.75
N MET A 103 6.38 12.30 -8.78
CA MET A 103 5.19 11.76 -8.14
C MET A 103 5.59 10.97 -6.90
N HIS A 104 4.92 11.23 -5.76
CA HIS A 104 5.21 10.59 -4.48
C HIS A 104 3.95 9.96 -3.90
N LEU A 105 4.03 8.67 -3.57
CA LEU A 105 2.96 7.94 -2.89
C LEU A 105 3.10 8.14 -1.37
N SER A 106 2.13 8.82 -0.78
CA SER A 106 1.98 9.06 0.65
C SER A 106 0.93 8.11 1.26
N THR A 107 0.23 8.53 2.31
CA THR A 107 -0.73 7.74 3.07
C THR A 107 -1.85 8.59 3.67
N ALA A 108 -3.01 7.98 3.95
CA ALA A 108 -4.08 8.60 4.74
C ALA A 108 -3.70 8.80 6.23
N TYR A 109 -2.64 8.17 6.72
CA TYR A 109 -2.17 8.30 8.11
C TYR A 109 -1.52 9.66 8.43
N VAL A 110 -1.42 10.56 7.45
CA VAL A 110 -1.06 11.97 7.70
C VAL A 110 -2.18 12.74 8.41
N PHE A 111 -3.40 12.21 8.42
CA PHE A 111 -4.55 12.75 9.14
C PHE A 111 -4.71 12.15 10.53
N GLU A 112 -5.38 12.87 11.43
CA GLU A 112 -5.66 12.43 12.79
C GLU A 112 -6.61 11.21 12.85
N GLY A 113 -7.56 11.13 11.94
CA GLY A 113 -8.49 10.01 11.82
C GLY A 113 -9.71 10.08 12.74
N ASP A 114 -10.09 11.25 13.23
CA ASP A 114 -11.25 11.49 14.10
C ASP A 114 -12.45 12.13 13.37
N LYS A 115 -12.23 12.69 12.18
CA LYS A 115 -13.28 13.28 11.36
C LYS A 115 -14.33 12.22 10.96
N ARG A 116 -15.62 12.56 11.06
CA ARG A 116 -16.72 11.64 10.68
C ARG A 116 -16.86 11.47 9.17
N LEU A 117 -16.55 12.51 8.40
CA LEU A 117 -16.62 12.52 6.94
C LEU A 117 -15.27 12.12 6.33
N ALA A 118 -15.27 11.85 5.03
CA ALA A 118 -14.04 11.61 4.28
C ALA A 118 -13.13 12.85 4.28
N TYR A 119 -11.83 12.65 4.45
CA TYR A 119 -10.84 13.70 4.34
C TYR A 119 -10.67 14.15 2.89
N ASN A 120 -10.56 15.44 2.68
CA ASN A 120 -10.15 16.06 1.42
C ASN A 120 -8.72 16.62 1.53
N GLU A 121 -8.15 17.04 0.42
CA GLU A 121 -6.74 17.47 0.34
C GLU A 121 -6.44 18.77 1.10
N ASN A 122 -7.48 19.56 1.44
CA ASN A 122 -7.35 20.81 2.19
C ASN A 122 -7.55 20.62 3.71
N ASP A 123 -7.95 19.42 4.15
CA ASP A 123 -8.08 19.15 5.57
C ASP A 123 -6.70 19.18 6.26
N GLU A 124 -6.68 19.65 7.49
CA GLU A 124 -5.48 19.74 8.31
C GLU A 124 -4.87 18.35 8.55
N THR A 125 -3.55 18.26 8.40
CA THR A 125 -2.78 17.06 8.69
C THR A 125 -2.29 17.07 10.13
N ASN A 126 -2.63 16.03 10.90
CA ASN A 126 -2.22 15.86 12.30
C ASN A 126 -1.99 14.36 12.59
N PRO A 127 -0.84 13.80 12.21
CA PRO A 127 -0.58 12.36 12.34
C PRO A 127 -0.39 11.93 13.79
N ARG A 128 -0.98 10.80 14.18
CA ARG A 128 -0.95 10.27 15.56
C ARG A 128 0.27 9.42 15.90
N GLY A 129 1.06 8.98 14.94
CA GLY A 129 2.19 8.08 15.18
C GLY A 129 3.35 8.33 14.25
N ILE A 130 4.45 7.64 14.50
CA ILE A 130 5.70 7.80 13.73
C ILE A 130 5.49 7.55 12.24
N TYR A 131 4.67 6.57 11.87
CA TYR A 131 4.39 6.29 10.47
C TYR A 131 3.79 7.49 9.74
N GLY A 132 2.70 8.04 10.26
CA GLY A 132 2.06 9.21 9.66
C GLY A 132 2.94 10.45 9.72
N ALA A 133 3.64 10.67 10.84
CA ALA A 133 4.54 11.81 11.02
C ALA A 133 5.72 11.78 10.04
N SER A 134 6.32 10.60 9.82
CA SER A 134 7.41 10.43 8.85
C SER A 134 6.93 10.64 7.41
N ALA A 135 5.74 10.13 7.06
CA ALA A 135 5.15 10.33 5.74
C ALA A 135 4.83 11.83 5.49
N LEU A 136 4.30 12.53 6.50
CA LEU A 136 4.05 13.98 6.39
C LEU A 136 5.34 14.77 6.19
N LYS A 137 6.43 14.44 6.89
CA LYS A 137 7.74 15.06 6.65
C LYS A 137 8.23 14.81 5.21
N GLY A 138 8.01 13.62 4.67
CA GLY A 138 8.31 13.31 3.27
C GLY A 138 7.49 14.17 2.30
N GLU A 139 6.18 14.32 2.54
CA GLU A 139 5.35 15.24 1.75
C GLU A 139 5.86 16.68 1.80
N GLN A 140 6.24 17.16 2.99
CA GLN A 140 6.77 18.52 3.17
C GLN A 140 8.06 18.74 2.38
N ALA A 141 8.95 17.74 2.34
CA ALA A 141 10.16 17.79 1.54
C ALA A 141 9.86 17.78 0.03
N VAL A 142 8.95 16.91 -0.41
CA VAL A 142 8.53 16.82 -1.82
C VAL A 142 7.89 18.11 -2.31
N ARG A 143 7.14 18.82 -1.44
CA ARG A 143 6.52 20.12 -1.77
C ARG A 143 7.53 21.25 -2.07
N GLN A 144 8.80 21.09 -1.69
CA GLN A 144 9.86 22.05 -2.07
C GLN A 144 10.20 21.99 -3.57
N HIS A 145 9.90 20.87 -4.23
CA HIS A 145 10.00 20.76 -5.68
C HIS A 145 8.69 21.25 -6.32
N THR A 146 8.78 22.26 -7.20
CA THR A 146 7.60 22.90 -7.81
C THR A 146 6.73 21.97 -8.64
N GLU A 147 7.34 21.01 -9.34
CA GLU A 147 6.66 20.06 -10.22
C GLU A 147 6.44 18.72 -9.49
N HIS A 148 5.59 18.74 -8.45
CA HIS A 148 5.33 17.56 -7.65
C HIS A 148 3.85 17.14 -7.68
N LEU A 149 3.63 15.83 -7.62
CA LEU A 149 2.34 15.22 -7.35
C LEU A 149 2.47 14.32 -6.12
N ILE A 150 1.66 14.55 -5.10
CA ILE A 150 1.57 13.70 -3.92
C ILE A 150 0.24 12.95 -4.00
N ILE A 151 0.28 11.62 -3.92
CA ILE A 151 -0.92 10.79 -3.93
C ILE A 151 -1.08 10.15 -2.56
N ARG A 152 -2.22 10.43 -1.89
CA ARG A 152 -2.63 9.75 -0.66
C ARG A 152 -3.66 8.69 -1.02
N PRO A 153 -3.35 7.41 -0.91
CA PRO A 153 -4.28 6.34 -1.21
C PRO A 153 -5.20 6.03 -0.04
N GLY A 154 -6.39 5.49 -0.32
CA GLY A 154 -7.20 4.79 0.66
C GLY A 154 -6.51 3.50 1.14
N TRP A 155 -7.22 2.70 1.96
CA TRP A 155 -6.65 1.46 2.49
C TRP A 155 -6.37 0.44 1.39
N LEU A 156 -5.08 0.11 1.21
CA LEU A 156 -4.63 -0.70 0.09
C LEU A 156 -4.80 -2.21 0.34
N PHE A 157 -5.36 -2.89 -0.64
CA PHE A 157 -5.39 -4.35 -0.74
C PHE A 157 -5.16 -4.78 -2.20
N GLY A 158 -4.75 -6.03 -2.43
CA GLY A 158 -4.48 -6.49 -3.79
C GLY A 158 -3.84 -7.87 -3.83
N LYS A 159 -3.52 -8.35 -5.03
CA LYS A 159 -2.92 -9.68 -5.24
C LYS A 159 -1.57 -9.86 -4.52
N TRP A 160 -0.86 -8.74 -4.26
CA TRP A 160 0.41 -8.72 -3.53
C TRP A 160 0.25 -8.27 -2.06
N LYS A 161 -0.94 -7.78 -1.67
CA LYS A 161 -1.26 -7.27 -0.33
C LYS A 161 -2.58 -7.86 0.16
N ARG A 162 -2.55 -9.11 0.52
CA ARG A 162 -3.72 -9.91 0.92
C ARG A 162 -3.64 -10.44 2.37
N GLY A 163 -2.62 -10.01 3.12
CA GLY A 163 -2.34 -10.56 4.45
C GLY A 163 -3.49 -10.43 5.43
N LEU A 164 -4.19 -9.31 5.45
CA LEU A 164 -5.33 -9.09 6.33
C LEU A 164 -6.53 -9.97 5.96
N ILE A 165 -6.89 -10.03 4.66
CA ILE A 165 -7.97 -10.89 4.17
C ILE A 165 -7.69 -12.35 4.54
N LYS A 166 -6.45 -12.81 4.27
CA LYS A 166 -6.03 -14.16 4.64
C LYS A 166 -6.07 -14.38 6.16
N SER A 167 -5.71 -13.36 6.95
CA SER A 167 -5.73 -13.43 8.41
C SER A 167 -7.14 -13.62 8.96
N TRP A 168 -8.11 -12.83 8.50
CA TRP A 168 -9.50 -12.97 8.94
C TRP A 168 -10.07 -14.35 8.64
N ILE A 169 -9.88 -14.85 7.41
CA ILE A 169 -10.38 -16.15 7.00
C ILE A 169 -9.74 -17.27 7.83
N ARG A 170 -8.40 -17.25 8.00
CA ARG A 170 -7.71 -18.25 8.84
C ARG A 170 -8.11 -18.18 10.30
N THR A 171 -8.34 -16.97 10.83
CA THR A 171 -8.76 -16.79 12.22
C THR A 171 -10.19 -17.31 12.42
N ALA A 172 -11.10 -17.05 11.47
CA ALA A 172 -12.45 -17.60 11.51
C ALA A 172 -12.45 -19.14 11.59
N ILE A 173 -11.67 -19.78 10.71
CA ILE A 173 -11.55 -21.25 10.71
C ILE A 173 -10.96 -21.75 12.03
N LYS A 174 -9.82 -21.16 12.46
CA LYS A 174 -9.10 -21.61 13.66
C LYS A 174 -9.91 -21.44 14.94
N ASN A 175 -10.68 -20.37 15.05
CA ASN A 175 -11.40 -19.99 16.26
C ASN A 175 -12.94 -20.22 16.11
N GLN A 176 -13.33 -21.15 15.23
CA GLN A 176 -14.73 -21.58 15.09
C GLN A 176 -15.72 -20.41 14.92
N GLY A 177 -15.41 -19.49 14.02
CA GLY A 177 -16.25 -18.34 13.68
C GLY A 177 -15.83 -17.01 14.35
N VAL A 178 -14.97 -17.01 15.37
CA VAL A 178 -14.56 -15.79 16.05
C VAL A 178 -13.46 -15.08 15.26
N VAL A 179 -13.70 -13.80 14.88
CA VAL A 179 -12.80 -12.96 14.09
C VAL A 179 -12.48 -11.68 14.82
N GLN A 180 -11.20 -11.39 14.98
CA GLN A 180 -10.75 -10.13 15.56
C GLN A 180 -10.65 -9.02 14.50
N VAL A 181 -11.32 -7.89 14.74
CA VAL A 181 -11.32 -6.70 13.91
C VAL A 181 -11.01 -5.46 14.73
N THR A 182 -10.65 -4.35 14.07
CA THR A 182 -10.51 -3.05 14.73
C THR A 182 -11.69 -2.14 14.38
N LYS A 183 -12.08 -1.27 15.31
CA LYS A 183 -13.15 -0.30 15.08
C LYS A 183 -12.62 0.85 14.24
N ARG A 184 -12.55 0.64 12.93
CA ARG A 184 -12.09 1.66 11.99
C ARG A 184 -12.88 1.64 10.70
N ARG A 185 -12.98 2.80 10.08
CA ARG A 185 -13.59 3.02 8.78
C ARG A 185 -12.52 3.41 7.76
N PHE A 186 -12.59 2.83 6.58
CA PHE A 186 -11.63 3.09 5.51
C PHE A 186 -12.29 2.99 4.13
N SER A 187 -11.60 3.48 3.10
CA SER A 187 -11.95 3.27 1.70
C SER A 187 -11.08 2.16 1.12
N PRO A 188 -11.62 0.93 0.93
CA PRO A 188 -10.84 -0.16 0.32
C PRO A 188 -10.38 0.24 -1.07
N THR A 189 -9.08 0.13 -1.33
CA THR A 189 -8.47 0.58 -2.58
C THR A 189 -7.62 -0.53 -3.19
N TYR A 190 -8.00 -1.01 -4.37
CA TYR A 190 -7.25 -2.04 -5.06
C TYR A 190 -5.94 -1.47 -5.64
N THR A 191 -4.81 -2.13 -5.35
CA THR A 191 -3.47 -1.66 -5.76
C THR A 191 -3.31 -1.54 -7.27
N GLY A 192 -3.97 -2.40 -8.06
CA GLY A 192 -3.97 -2.32 -9.52
C GLY A 192 -4.75 -1.11 -10.06
N ASP A 193 -5.79 -0.66 -9.36
CA ASP A 193 -6.53 0.56 -9.73
C ASP A 193 -5.72 1.81 -9.39
N LEU A 194 -5.07 1.83 -8.23
CA LEU A 194 -4.13 2.90 -7.87
C LEU A 194 -2.97 2.98 -8.87
N ALA A 195 -2.36 1.86 -9.25
CA ALA A 195 -1.30 1.83 -10.25
C ALA A 195 -1.76 2.36 -11.62
N SER A 196 -3.00 2.06 -12.00
CA SER A 196 -3.62 2.60 -13.22
C SER A 196 -3.85 4.11 -13.14
N ALA A 197 -4.27 4.61 -11.97
CA ALA A 197 -4.44 6.05 -11.73
C ALA A 197 -3.09 6.79 -11.77
N ILE A 198 -2.05 6.24 -11.13
CA ILE A 198 -0.67 6.76 -11.17
C ILE A 198 -0.19 6.89 -12.62
N LEU A 199 -0.37 5.84 -13.43
CA LEU A 199 0.03 5.89 -14.83
C LEU A 199 -0.77 6.92 -15.63
N ALA A 200 -2.09 7.04 -15.40
CA ALA A 200 -2.92 8.02 -16.09
C ALA A 200 -2.49 9.47 -15.75
N MET A 201 -2.14 9.74 -14.49
CA MET A 201 -1.58 11.03 -14.08
C MET A 201 -0.22 11.29 -14.76
N ALA A 202 0.68 10.29 -14.77
CA ALA A 202 1.99 10.41 -15.40
C ALA A 202 1.88 10.69 -16.92
N GLN A 203 0.92 10.06 -17.60
CA GLN A 203 0.66 10.31 -19.02
C GLN A 203 0.16 11.72 -19.27
N GLN A 204 -0.72 12.26 -18.42
CA GLN A 204 -1.20 13.65 -18.58
C GLN A 204 -0.09 14.66 -18.31
N VAL A 205 0.79 14.42 -17.34
CA VAL A 205 2.00 15.23 -17.12
C VAL A 205 2.95 15.17 -18.33
N ASP A 206 3.17 13.99 -18.92
CA ASP A 206 3.99 13.84 -20.17
C ASP A 206 3.38 14.60 -21.36
N CYS A 207 2.05 14.79 -21.34
CA CYS A 207 1.31 15.62 -22.32
C CYS A 207 1.28 17.11 -21.95
N GLY A 208 1.98 17.56 -20.92
CA GLY A 208 2.10 18.98 -20.57
C GLY A 208 1.08 19.48 -19.53
N ALA A 209 0.35 18.59 -18.84
CA ALA A 209 -0.51 19.01 -17.75
C ALA A 209 0.32 19.57 -16.57
N SER A 210 0.01 20.81 -16.16
CA SER A 210 0.65 21.49 -15.02
C SER A 210 -0.32 21.56 -13.84
N VAL A 211 -0.46 20.45 -13.13
CA VAL A 211 -1.51 20.19 -12.11
C VAL A 211 -0.87 19.69 -10.80
N TRP A 212 0.00 20.48 -10.25
CA TRP A 212 0.83 20.13 -9.10
C TRP A 212 0.07 20.15 -7.76
N GLY A 213 0.56 19.38 -6.79
CA GLY A 213 0.04 19.35 -5.44
C GLY A 213 -0.39 17.96 -4.96
N ALA A 214 -1.20 17.92 -3.88
CA ALA A 214 -1.68 16.67 -3.30
C ALA A 214 -3.04 16.26 -3.87
N TYR A 215 -3.21 14.95 -4.03
CA TYR A 215 -4.42 14.28 -4.52
C TYR A 215 -4.73 13.05 -3.71
N HIS A 216 -6.01 12.77 -3.52
CA HIS A 216 -6.48 11.54 -2.93
C HIS A 216 -6.98 10.56 -3.99
N TYR A 217 -6.68 9.28 -3.82
CA TYR A 217 -7.28 8.22 -4.62
C TYR A 217 -7.74 7.06 -3.74
N SER A 218 -9.01 6.73 -3.82
CA SER A 218 -9.61 5.64 -3.07
C SER A 218 -10.64 4.87 -3.90
N GLY A 219 -10.97 3.66 -3.46
CA GLY A 219 -12.09 2.92 -4.02
C GLY A 219 -13.44 3.61 -3.72
N LEU A 220 -14.46 3.24 -4.46
CA LEU A 220 -15.75 3.95 -4.53
C LEU A 220 -16.51 4.02 -3.21
N GLU A 221 -16.51 2.94 -2.41
CA GLU A 221 -17.30 2.85 -1.19
C GLU A 221 -16.39 2.71 0.02
N SER A 222 -16.66 3.49 1.07
CA SER A 222 -16.03 3.27 2.38
C SER A 222 -16.75 2.16 3.15
N LYS A 223 -16.01 1.45 4.02
CA LYS A 223 -16.51 0.36 4.85
C LYS A 223 -15.90 0.42 6.26
N GLU A 224 -16.68 -0.07 7.23
CA GLU A 224 -16.12 -0.51 8.51
C GLU A 224 -15.31 -1.79 8.29
N GLU A 225 -14.26 -2.01 9.08
CA GLU A 225 -13.41 -3.21 8.94
C GLU A 225 -14.24 -4.49 9.08
N ILE A 226 -15.22 -4.50 9.98
CA ILE A 226 -16.14 -5.63 10.18
C ILE A 226 -16.92 -5.96 8.91
N GLU A 227 -17.51 -4.97 8.25
CA GLU A 227 -18.30 -5.18 7.02
C GLU A 227 -17.42 -5.72 5.87
N PHE A 228 -16.17 -5.25 5.80
CA PHE A 228 -15.25 -5.73 4.78
C PHE A 228 -14.76 -7.15 5.06
N ALA A 229 -14.49 -7.49 6.33
CA ALA A 229 -14.10 -8.83 6.76
C ALA A 229 -15.23 -9.84 6.54
N GLU A 230 -16.46 -9.48 6.91
CA GLU A 230 -17.65 -10.29 6.67
C GLU A 230 -17.85 -10.60 5.18
N LEU A 231 -17.72 -9.59 4.31
CA LEU A 231 -17.83 -9.80 2.87
C LEU A 231 -16.72 -10.71 2.33
N ALA A 232 -15.50 -10.59 2.84
CA ALA A 232 -14.39 -11.47 2.46
C ALA A 232 -14.67 -12.94 2.86
N LEU A 233 -15.25 -13.17 4.04
CA LEU A 233 -15.65 -14.48 4.51
C LEU A 233 -16.82 -15.06 3.66
N LYS A 234 -17.83 -14.24 3.36
CA LYS A 234 -18.92 -14.64 2.45
C LYS A 234 -18.42 -15.06 1.07
N TYR A 235 -17.45 -14.35 0.52
CA TYR A 235 -16.84 -14.76 -0.74
C TYR A 235 -16.00 -16.05 -0.61
N ALA A 236 -15.31 -16.25 0.52
CA ALA A 236 -14.52 -17.44 0.76
C ALA A 236 -15.38 -18.70 0.95
N ALA A 237 -16.56 -18.57 1.55
CA ALA A 237 -17.53 -19.64 1.73
C ALA A 237 -17.99 -20.29 0.42
N ASN A 238 -17.90 -19.58 -0.72
CA ASN A 238 -18.17 -20.16 -2.04
C ASN A 238 -17.13 -21.20 -2.47
N TYR A 239 -16.01 -21.31 -1.79
CA TYR A 239 -14.88 -22.16 -2.15
C TYR A 239 -14.41 -23.09 -1.03
N ASP A 240 -14.88 -22.88 0.20
CA ASP A 240 -14.44 -23.63 1.38
C ASP A 240 -15.64 -23.93 2.29
N GLU A 241 -16.00 -25.21 2.34
CA GLU A 241 -17.15 -25.72 3.11
C GLU A 241 -17.02 -25.41 4.61
N SER A 242 -15.80 -25.44 5.17
CA SER A 242 -15.58 -25.13 6.58
C SER A 242 -15.93 -23.69 6.92
N ILE A 243 -15.74 -22.76 5.95
CA ILE A 243 -16.12 -21.36 6.11
C ILE A 243 -17.64 -21.20 5.93
N TYR A 244 -18.21 -21.93 4.96
CA TYR A 244 -19.65 -21.89 4.72
C TYR A 244 -20.44 -22.27 5.99
N GLN A 245 -20.04 -23.33 6.68
CA GLN A 245 -20.67 -23.80 7.91
C GLN A 245 -20.54 -22.80 9.07
N LEU A 246 -19.59 -21.89 9.03
CA LEU A 246 -19.37 -20.88 10.06
C LEU A 246 -20.14 -19.58 9.82
N LEU A 247 -20.75 -19.37 8.64
CA LEU A 247 -21.33 -18.07 8.28
C LEU A 247 -22.40 -17.57 9.26
N ASP A 248 -23.25 -18.48 9.75
CA ASP A 248 -24.36 -18.14 10.68
C ASP A 248 -23.87 -17.97 12.14
N SER A 249 -22.64 -18.39 12.44
CA SER A 249 -22.05 -18.33 13.78
C SER A 249 -20.87 -17.36 13.85
N LEU A 250 -20.70 -16.49 12.84
CA LEU A 250 -19.61 -15.50 12.84
C LEU A 250 -19.80 -14.49 13.97
N GLU A 251 -18.78 -14.38 14.81
CA GLU A 251 -18.68 -13.40 15.87
C GLU A 251 -17.48 -12.49 15.62
N PHE A 252 -17.70 -11.18 15.62
CA PHE A 252 -16.64 -10.19 15.43
C PHE A 252 -16.32 -9.52 16.77
N ILE A 253 -15.10 -9.75 17.24
CA ILE A 253 -14.61 -9.18 18.50
C ILE A 253 -13.71 -8.00 18.21
N GLU A 254 -13.97 -6.85 18.85
CA GLU A 254 -13.10 -5.68 18.73
C GLU A 254 -11.76 -5.98 19.42
N ARG A 255 -10.68 -5.83 18.64
CA ARG A 255 -9.33 -5.91 19.14
C ARG A 255 -8.80 -4.52 19.47
N GLU A 256 -8.37 -4.31 20.70
CA GLU A 256 -7.60 -3.12 21.04
C GLU A 256 -6.28 -3.10 20.29
N SER A 257 -6.05 -2.03 19.54
CA SER A 257 -4.76 -1.83 18.89
C SER A 257 -3.79 -1.14 19.83
N ARG A 258 -2.61 -1.73 20.02
CA ARG A 258 -1.47 -1.08 20.70
C ARG A 258 -0.67 -0.16 19.79
N ALA A 259 -1.04 -0.07 18.53
CA ALA A 259 -0.43 0.82 17.54
C ALA A 259 -1.28 2.09 17.37
N PRO A 260 -0.74 3.22 16.92
CA PRO A 260 -1.48 4.46 16.67
C PRO A 260 -2.34 4.32 15.40
N GLU A 261 -3.35 3.45 15.46
CA GLU A 261 -4.34 3.30 14.39
C GLU A 261 -5.31 4.48 14.38
N ILE A 262 -5.70 4.89 13.18
CA ILE A 262 -6.71 5.95 13.00
C ILE A 262 -8.09 5.33 12.79
N ARG A 263 -9.11 5.95 13.43
CA ARG A 263 -10.50 5.44 13.38
C ARG A 263 -11.15 5.63 12.02
N ASN A 264 -10.81 6.72 11.35
CA ASN A 264 -11.31 7.03 10.02
C ASN A 264 -10.16 7.41 9.07
N SER A 265 -9.95 6.60 8.04
CA SER A 265 -9.00 6.86 6.95
C SER A 265 -9.71 6.99 5.59
N THR A 266 -10.99 7.36 5.60
CA THR A 266 -11.72 7.56 4.35
C THR A 266 -11.29 8.85 3.66
N LEU A 267 -11.12 8.79 2.34
CA LEU A 267 -10.63 9.88 1.51
C LEU A 267 -11.63 10.25 0.43
N SER A 268 -11.82 11.53 0.19
CA SER A 268 -12.54 12.06 -0.97
C SER A 268 -11.61 12.06 -2.19
N SER A 269 -12.03 11.44 -3.27
CA SER A 269 -11.31 11.46 -4.56
C SER A 269 -11.92 12.47 -5.55
N LYS A 270 -12.63 13.49 -5.04
CA LYS A 270 -13.28 14.50 -5.89
C LYS A 270 -12.23 15.29 -6.68
N LYS A 271 -11.16 15.75 -6.04
CA LYS A 271 -10.14 16.58 -6.68
C LYS A 271 -9.43 15.85 -7.83
N ILE A 272 -9.04 14.58 -7.64
CA ILE A 272 -8.39 13.81 -8.72
C ILE A 272 -9.34 13.57 -9.91
N PHE A 273 -10.64 13.40 -9.64
CA PHE A 273 -11.64 13.31 -10.69
C PHE A 273 -11.82 14.63 -11.43
N ASP A 274 -11.99 15.74 -10.73
CA ASP A 274 -12.18 17.06 -11.33
C ASP A 274 -10.96 17.50 -12.16
N THR A 275 -9.74 17.11 -11.73
CA THR A 275 -8.49 17.54 -12.39
C THR A 275 -8.05 16.61 -13.51
N PHE A 276 -8.10 15.30 -13.30
CA PHE A 276 -7.55 14.29 -14.22
C PHE A 276 -8.61 13.43 -14.91
N GLY A 277 -9.90 13.59 -14.58
CA GLY A 277 -10.96 12.70 -15.05
C GLY A 277 -10.88 11.26 -14.49
N ILE A 278 -10.06 11.03 -13.48
CA ILE A 278 -9.84 9.69 -12.89
C ILE A 278 -10.97 9.35 -11.93
N LYS A 279 -11.81 8.39 -12.31
CA LYS A 279 -12.93 7.92 -11.51
C LYS A 279 -12.50 6.86 -10.49
N GLN A 280 -13.13 6.90 -9.33
CA GLN A 280 -13.10 5.80 -8.37
C GLN A 280 -13.69 4.54 -8.99
N LYS A 281 -13.16 3.37 -8.62
CA LYS A 281 -13.67 2.08 -9.06
C LYS A 281 -14.22 1.27 -7.90
N SER A 282 -15.22 0.44 -8.18
CA SER A 282 -15.69 -0.54 -7.19
C SER A 282 -14.61 -1.57 -6.91
N TRP A 283 -14.35 -1.79 -5.64
CA TRP A 283 -13.36 -2.74 -5.16
C TRP A 283 -13.93 -4.16 -4.98
N ARG A 284 -15.27 -4.33 -5.04
CA ARG A 284 -15.95 -5.61 -4.72
C ARG A 284 -15.52 -6.75 -5.63
N GLY A 285 -15.50 -6.55 -6.93
CA GLY A 285 -15.04 -7.56 -7.90
C GLY A 285 -13.57 -7.94 -7.70
N ASN A 286 -12.73 -6.96 -7.35
CA ASN A 286 -11.32 -7.23 -7.05
C ASN A 286 -11.15 -8.04 -5.74
N LEU A 287 -11.97 -7.79 -4.72
CA LEU A 287 -11.98 -8.60 -3.50
C LEU A 287 -12.38 -10.04 -3.80
N GLN A 288 -13.47 -10.23 -4.57
CA GLN A 288 -13.93 -11.55 -4.98
C GLN A 288 -12.86 -12.33 -5.74
N GLU A 289 -12.18 -11.69 -6.69
CA GLU A 289 -11.09 -12.30 -7.46
C GLU A 289 -9.89 -12.68 -6.57
N ILE A 290 -9.53 -11.85 -5.58
CA ILE A 290 -8.47 -12.16 -4.63
C ILE A 290 -8.86 -13.37 -3.78
N VAL A 291 -10.07 -13.41 -3.26
CA VAL A 291 -10.55 -14.54 -2.47
C VAL A 291 -10.59 -15.82 -3.31
N LYS A 292 -11.07 -15.75 -4.55
CA LYS A 292 -11.03 -16.88 -5.50
C LYS A 292 -9.60 -17.40 -5.74
N ARG A 293 -8.61 -16.53 -5.86
CA ARG A 293 -7.19 -16.94 -5.99
C ARG A 293 -6.63 -17.57 -4.72
N LEU A 294 -7.16 -17.23 -3.55
CA LEU A 294 -6.71 -17.77 -2.27
C LEU A 294 -7.35 -19.13 -1.96
N TYR A 295 -8.62 -19.34 -2.31
CA TYR A 295 -9.44 -20.45 -1.88
C TYR A 295 -10.17 -21.20 -3.01
N GLY A 296 -10.15 -20.67 -4.24
CA GLY A 296 -10.80 -21.30 -5.40
C GLY A 296 -10.07 -22.57 -5.90
N PRO A 297 -10.64 -23.27 -6.91
CA PRO A 297 -10.15 -24.56 -7.39
C PRO A 297 -8.67 -24.57 -7.84
N ASN A 298 -8.15 -23.43 -8.29
CA ASN A 298 -6.75 -23.25 -8.70
C ASN A 298 -5.95 -22.46 -7.67
N ALA A 299 -6.33 -22.52 -6.38
CA ALA A 299 -5.64 -21.79 -5.32
C ALA A 299 -4.17 -22.23 -5.21
N CYS A 300 -3.24 -21.27 -5.27
CA CYS A 300 -1.81 -21.50 -5.05
C CYS A 300 -1.46 -21.92 -3.61
N TYR A 301 -2.46 -22.13 -2.77
CA TYR A 301 -2.37 -22.64 -1.41
C TYR A 301 -3.16 -23.94 -1.31
N ALA A 302 -2.54 -25.04 -1.73
CA ALA A 302 -2.95 -26.36 -1.29
C ALA A 302 -2.89 -26.36 0.25
N LYS A 303 -4.00 -26.79 0.84
CA LYS A 303 -4.26 -27.15 2.22
C LYS A 303 -3.01 -27.37 3.08
N ASP A 304 -2.58 -26.39 3.84
CA ASP A 304 -1.86 -26.60 5.10
C ASP A 304 -2.87 -27.15 6.14
N THR A 305 -3.49 -28.28 5.83
CA THR A 305 -4.21 -29.08 6.81
C THR A 305 -3.19 -30.07 7.40
N GLY A 306 -2.77 -29.77 8.62
CA GLY A 306 -2.33 -30.73 9.64
C GLY A 306 -1.58 -31.96 9.17
N SER A 307 -0.25 -31.90 9.19
CA SER A 307 0.53 -33.05 9.62
C SER A 307 1.59 -32.52 10.63
N SER A 308 1.26 -32.68 11.89
CA SER A 308 2.25 -32.71 12.97
C SER A 308 3.11 -33.94 12.75
N GLY A 309 4.23 -33.76 12.05
CA GLY A 309 5.30 -34.73 11.95
C GLY A 309 6.44 -34.23 12.83
N SER A 310 6.51 -34.77 14.05
CA SER A 310 7.69 -34.75 14.90
C SER A 310 8.83 -35.39 14.12
N THR A 311 9.89 -34.65 13.82
CA THR A 311 11.22 -35.19 13.59
C THR A 311 12.19 -34.53 14.54
N ASP A 312 12.50 -35.33 15.51
CA ASP A 312 13.61 -35.36 16.42
C ASP A 312 14.92 -35.07 15.66
N ASP A 313 15.58 -34.01 15.96
CA ASP A 313 16.92 -33.70 15.46
C ASP A 313 17.94 -33.72 16.64
N SER A 314 18.21 -34.95 17.09
CA SER A 314 19.34 -35.25 17.92
C SER A 314 20.33 -36.08 17.10
N ARG A 315 21.36 -35.42 16.52
CA ARG A 315 22.70 -36.03 16.34
C ARG A 315 23.73 -34.94 16.11
N ALA A 316 24.41 -34.66 17.22
CA ALA A 316 25.76 -34.13 17.21
C ALA A 316 26.72 -35.16 16.56
N GLY A 317 27.73 -34.67 15.87
CA GLY A 317 28.80 -35.51 15.34
C GLY A 317 29.94 -34.69 14.76
N ASN A 318 30.94 -34.42 15.59
CA ASN A 318 32.29 -34.00 15.23
C ASN A 318 32.80 -34.66 13.92
N HIS A 319 33.51 -33.91 13.08
CA HIS A 319 34.92 -34.26 12.75
C HIS A 319 35.60 -33.09 12.04
N ALA A 320 36.81 -32.84 12.55
CA ALA A 320 37.83 -31.94 12.03
C ALA A 320 38.45 -32.51 10.73
N ALA A 321 38.84 -31.60 9.87
CA ALA A 321 40.11 -31.49 9.14
C ALA A 321 40.09 -30.19 8.31
#